data_70c4ae54615947f2e9d7bea474d74031
#
_entry.id   70c4ae54615947f2e9d7bea474d74031
#
_cell.length_a   1.000
_cell.length_b   1.000
_cell.length_c   1.000
_cell.angle_alpha   90.00
_cell.angle_beta   90.00
_cell.angle_gamma   90.00
#
_symmetry.space_group_name_H-M   'P 1'
#
loop_
_entity.id
_entity.type
_entity.pdbx_description
1 polymer ?
#
loop_
_entity_poly.entity_id
_entity_poly.type
_entity_poly.pdbx_seq_one_letter_code
_entity_poly.pdbx_strand_id
1 'polypeptide(L)'
;MKREVGRENIAYIHVTLLPYLKAAGELKTKPTQHSVKMLQGLGISPDVIVVRSEHPVDENIKKKISLFCDIDEEAVIESLDAKSLYEIPLTMEKLGLADVICKHFKIKNKKPLLIEWTKMVEKFKNPKKLIKVAVVGKYIELKDAYISIHESIEHAGFNLDTKVEIDYFKAGEFDVRKLADYDGILVPGGFGDRGIDGKVEAIKFARENNIPFFGICLGMQMACVEFARNVLGYKDATSTEFDKDTDYPVISLMEEQKGLKDMGGTMRLGAYPCVLKEDSLAAEVYGKTEIAERHRHRYEFNNAYREEFEKAGMDIVGLSPDGNYVEVIEIKDHPYFIASQYHPEFKSRPNRPHPLFTGWIKAALKKQSEK
;
A
#
# COMPACT_ATOMS: atom_id res chain seq x y z
N MET A 1 -30.79 10.68 1.83
CA MET A 1 -29.67 11.63 1.79
C MET A 1 -30.08 13.00 1.22
N LYS A 2 -30.45 13.19 -0.08
CA LYS A 2 -30.75 14.53 -0.65
C LYS A 2 -31.86 15.30 0.09
N ARG A 3 -32.87 14.61 0.63
CA ARG A 3 -33.93 15.21 1.46
C ARG A 3 -33.51 15.56 2.88
N GLU A 4 -32.53 14.83 3.42
CA GLU A 4 -32.07 14.99 4.80
C GLU A 4 -31.06 16.14 4.93
N VAL A 5 -30.14 16.26 3.96
CA VAL A 5 -29.06 17.26 4.00
C VAL A 5 -29.37 18.55 3.22
N GLY A 6 -30.45 18.56 2.42
CA GLY A 6 -30.78 19.67 1.52
C GLY A 6 -30.11 19.54 0.15
N ARG A 7 -30.79 20.02 -0.89
CA ARG A 7 -30.29 19.92 -2.29
C ARG A 7 -29.02 20.72 -2.51
N GLU A 8 -28.89 21.81 -1.82
CA GLU A 8 -27.77 22.75 -1.88
C GLU A 8 -26.49 22.24 -1.20
N ASN A 9 -26.61 21.15 -0.42
CA ASN A 9 -25.51 20.57 0.33
C ASN A 9 -25.00 19.23 -0.23
N ILE A 10 -25.46 18.85 -1.43
CA ILE A 10 -25.04 17.62 -2.09
C ILE A 10 -24.86 17.83 -3.59
N ALA A 11 -23.81 17.28 -4.16
CA ALA A 11 -23.56 17.21 -5.59
C ALA A 11 -23.40 15.75 -6.03
N TYR A 12 -24.04 15.38 -7.12
CA TYR A 12 -23.90 14.04 -7.73
C TYR A 12 -22.96 14.13 -8.93
N ILE A 13 -21.82 13.47 -8.81
CA ILE A 13 -20.85 13.32 -9.90
C ILE A 13 -21.02 11.92 -10.48
N HIS A 14 -21.45 11.85 -11.73
CA HIS A 14 -21.65 10.58 -12.44
C HIS A 14 -20.46 10.29 -13.34
N VAL A 15 -19.73 9.22 -13.03
CA VAL A 15 -18.63 8.74 -13.88
C VAL A 15 -19.17 7.72 -14.86
N THR A 16 -18.93 7.92 -16.14
CA THR A 16 -19.44 7.04 -17.21
C THR A 16 -18.39 6.80 -18.29
N LEU A 17 -18.58 5.75 -19.07
CA LEU A 17 -17.72 5.42 -20.20
C LEU A 17 -18.25 6.06 -21.49
N LEU A 18 -17.36 6.69 -22.24
CA LEU A 18 -17.60 7.20 -23.60
C LEU A 18 -16.77 6.36 -24.58
N PRO A 19 -17.31 5.24 -25.10
CA PRO A 19 -16.53 4.30 -25.89
C PRO A 19 -16.24 4.84 -27.29
N TYR A 20 -15.05 4.54 -27.78
CA TYR A 20 -14.64 4.75 -29.16
C TYR A 20 -14.92 3.50 -30.00
N LEU A 21 -15.71 3.62 -31.05
CA LEU A 21 -15.96 2.53 -31.98
C LEU A 21 -14.97 2.58 -33.15
N LYS A 22 -13.96 1.74 -33.10
CA LYS A 22 -12.89 1.66 -34.13
C LYS A 22 -13.45 1.53 -35.54
N ALA A 23 -14.52 0.72 -35.74
CA ALA A 23 -15.13 0.50 -37.03
C ALA A 23 -15.83 1.75 -37.60
N ALA A 24 -16.30 2.65 -36.72
CA ALA A 24 -16.98 3.90 -37.11
C ALA A 24 -16.05 5.14 -37.03
N GLY A 25 -14.88 5.00 -36.42
CA GLY A 25 -13.94 6.09 -36.24
C GLY A 25 -14.44 7.21 -35.32
N GLU A 26 -15.38 6.92 -34.39
CA GLU A 26 -16.01 7.96 -33.58
C GLU A 26 -16.34 7.53 -32.14
N LEU A 27 -16.43 8.52 -31.25
CA LEU A 27 -16.92 8.34 -29.87
C LEU A 27 -18.46 8.24 -29.88
N LYS A 28 -19.00 7.33 -29.06
CA LYS A 28 -20.45 7.08 -28.98
C LYS A 28 -21.03 7.57 -27.65
N THR A 29 -21.91 8.56 -27.72
CA THR A 29 -22.56 9.19 -26.55
C THR A 29 -23.75 8.39 -26.00
N LYS A 30 -24.34 7.48 -26.78
CA LYS A 30 -25.54 6.72 -26.36
C LYS A 30 -25.35 5.93 -25.07
N PRO A 31 -24.23 5.22 -24.82
CA PRO A 31 -24.02 4.52 -23.54
C PRO A 31 -24.07 5.46 -22.34
N THR A 32 -23.42 6.63 -22.44
CA THR A 32 -23.47 7.70 -21.43
C THR A 32 -24.91 8.16 -21.18
N GLN A 33 -25.65 8.48 -22.26
CA GLN A 33 -27.04 8.92 -22.17
C GLN A 33 -27.95 7.86 -21.51
N HIS A 34 -27.76 6.56 -21.82
CA HIS A 34 -28.50 5.47 -21.19
C HIS A 34 -28.15 5.35 -19.70
N SER A 35 -26.89 5.43 -19.35
CA SER A 35 -26.43 5.39 -17.96
C SER A 35 -27.03 6.52 -17.11
N VAL A 36 -27.06 7.75 -17.65
CA VAL A 36 -27.70 8.89 -16.98
C VAL A 36 -29.21 8.70 -16.85
N LYS A 37 -29.91 8.23 -17.90
CA LYS A 37 -31.35 7.94 -17.85
C LYS A 37 -31.70 6.87 -16.80
N MET A 38 -30.89 5.84 -16.67
CA MET A 38 -31.07 4.83 -15.62
C MET A 38 -30.94 5.46 -14.23
N LEU A 39 -29.95 6.31 -14.02
CA LEU A 39 -29.76 7.04 -12.76
C LEU A 39 -30.94 7.96 -12.45
N GLN A 40 -31.41 8.73 -13.44
CA GLN A 40 -32.59 9.58 -13.33
C GLN A 40 -33.86 8.77 -13.02
N GLY A 41 -34.00 7.56 -13.58
CA GLY A 41 -35.09 6.64 -13.26
C GLY A 41 -35.13 6.21 -11.78
N LEU A 42 -34.00 6.29 -11.07
CA LEU A 42 -33.89 6.10 -9.62
C LEU A 42 -34.12 7.39 -8.82
N GLY A 43 -34.49 8.48 -9.48
CA GLY A 43 -34.71 9.79 -8.85
C GLY A 43 -33.43 10.57 -8.55
N ILE A 44 -32.31 10.22 -9.18
CA ILE A 44 -31.01 10.90 -9.01
C ILE A 44 -30.62 11.57 -10.33
N SER A 45 -30.55 12.90 -10.35
CA SER A 45 -29.99 13.66 -11.49
C SER A 45 -28.56 14.06 -11.16
N PRO A 46 -27.61 13.80 -12.06
CA PRO A 46 -26.23 14.22 -11.85
C PRO A 46 -26.08 15.74 -11.96
N ASP A 47 -25.19 16.30 -11.17
CA ASP A 47 -24.80 17.71 -11.23
C ASP A 47 -23.53 17.90 -12.07
N VAL A 48 -22.71 16.82 -12.18
CA VAL A 48 -21.52 16.73 -13.03
C VAL A 48 -21.46 15.36 -13.69
N ILE A 49 -21.06 15.30 -14.95
CA ILE A 49 -20.76 14.05 -15.66
C ILE A 49 -19.28 14.02 -16.01
N VAL A 50 -18.56 13.01 -15.50
CA VAL A 50 -17.17 12.74 -15.88
C VAL A 50 -17.18 11.61 -16.90
N VAL A 51 -16.79 11.90 -18.13
CA VAL A 51 -16.77 10.94 -19.24
C VAL A 51 -15.37 10.35 -19.40
N ARG A 52 -15.21 9.06 -19.09
CA ARG A 52 -13.98 8.34 -19.36
C ARG A 52 -13.88 7.97 -20.82
N SER A 53 -12.75 8.27 -21.45
CA SER A 53 -12.51 8.01 -22.86
C SER A 53 -11.03 7.72 -23.15
N GLU A 54 -10.78 6.89 -24.16
CA GLU A 54 -9.44 6.67 -24.73
C GLU A 54 -9.01 7.83 -25.65
N HIS A 55 -9.98 8.60 -26.17
CA HIS A 55 -9.75 9.66 -27.14
C HIS A 55 -10.29 11.01 -26.64
N PRO A 56 -9.70 12.15 -27.05
CA PRO A 56 -10.17 13.47 -26.68
C PRO A 56 -11.64 13.69 -27.04
N VAL A 57 -12.36 14.34 -26.15
CA VAL A 57 -13.79 14.66 -26.28
C VAL A 57 -13.96 16.05 -26.85
N ASP A 58 -14.43 16.15 -28.08
CA ASP A 58 -14.66 17.43 -28.74
C ASP A 58 -15.90 18.19 -28.19
N GLU A 59 -15.99 19.47 -28.49
CA GLU A 59 -17.08 20.34 -28.02
C GLU A 59 -18.47 19.89 -28.53
N ASN A 60 -18.56 19.28 -29.71
CA ASN A 60 -19.83 18.77 -30.24
C ASN A 60 -20.34 17.60 -29.44
N ILE A 61 -19.42 16.73 -29.00
CA ILE A 61 -19.74 15.58 -28.12
C ILE A 61 -20.19 16.09 -26.74
N LYS A 62 -19.49 17.10 -26.18
CA LYS A 62 -19.89 17.70 -24.89
C LYS A 62 -21.28 18.32 -24.99
N LYS A 63 -21.55 19.15 -26.04
CA LYS A 63 -22.88 19.71 -26.30
C LYS A 63 -23.96 18.65 -26.43
N LYS A 64 -23.65 17.55 -27.11
CA LYS A 64 -24.60 16.44 -27.27
C LYS A 64 -24.91 15.76 -25.94
N ILE A 65 -23.90 15.53 -25.10
CA ILE A 65 -24.10 14.97 -23.75
C ILE A 65 -24.90 15.93 -22.89
N SER A 66 -24.54 17.21 -22.86
CA SER A 66 -25.23 18.28 -22.15
C SER A 66 -26.74 18.30 -22.52
N LEU A 67 -27.05 18.35 -23.79
CA LEU A 67 -28.43 18.38 -24.28
C LEU A 67 -29.25 17.16 -23.90
N PHE A 68 -28.69 15.94 -24.07
CA PHE A 68 -29.44 14.69 -23.83
C PHE A 68 -29.48 14.24 -22.36
N CYS A 69 -28.60 14.79 -21.54
CA CYS A 69 -28.51 14.46 -20.10
C CYS A 69 -29.02 15.59 -19.19
N ASP A 70 -29.47 16.71 -19.77
CA ASP A 70 -30.00 17.88 -19.06
C ASP A 70 -29.00 18.41 -18.00
N ILE A 71 -27.80 18.79 -18.49
CA ILE A 71 -26.70 19.31 -17.69
C ILE A 71 -25.94 20.40 -18.41
N ASP A 72 -25.36 21.36 -17.69
CA ASP A 72 -24.54 22.41 -18.29
C ASP A 72 -23.32 21.82 -19.03
N GLU A 73 -22.93 22.43 -20.17
CA GLU A 73 -21.76 21.99 -20.96
C GLU A 73 -20.47 21.99 -20.11
N GLU A 74 -20.30 23.01 -19.26
CA GLU A 74 -19.16 23.15 -18.35
C GLU A 74 -19.09 22.02 -17.29
N ALA A 75 -20.23 21.35 -17.04
CA ALA A 75 -20.30 20.21 -16.10
C ALA A 75 -20.05 18.84 -16.76
N VAL A 76 -19.77 18.82 -18.08
CA VAL A 76 -19.32 17.64 -18.81
C VAL A 76 -17.79 17.64 -18.86
N ILE A 77 -17.18 16.88 -17.98
CA ILE A 77 -15.73 16.82 -17.78
C ILE A 77 -15.17 15.57 -18.47
N GLU A 78 -14.21 15.73 -19.36
CA GLU A 78 -13.50 14.57 -19.93
C GLU A 78 -12.50 13.98 -18.92
N SER A 79 -12.32 12.67 -18.97
CA SER A 79 -11.29 11.93 -18.23
C SER A 79 -10.63 10.94 -19.18
N LEU A 80 -9.55 11.38 -19.79
CA LEU A 80 -8.75 10.52 -20.67
C LEU A 80 -7.98 9.48 -19.87
N ASP A 81 -7.68 8.35 -20.51
CA ASP A 81 -6.79 7.36 -19.93
C ASP A 81 -5.42 7.99 -19.67
N ALA A 82 -5.01 7.98 -18.43
CA ALA A 82 -3.77 8.58 -17.96
C ALA A 82 -2.67 7.52 -17.78
N LYS A 83 -1.41 7.91 -17.99
CA LYS A 83 -0.26 7.04 -17.72
C LYS A 83 -0.09 6.77 -16.22
N SER A 84 -0.57 7.68 -15.39
CA SER A 84 -0.55 7.58 -13.94
C SER A 84 -1.81 8.15 -13.33
N LEU A 85 -2.35 7.47 -12.31
CA LEU A 85 -3.46 7.98 -11.52
C LEU A 85 -3.13 9.31 -10.82
N TYR A 86 -1.86 9.58 -10.56
CA TYR A 86 -1.41 10.81 -9.91
C TYR A 86 -1.50 12.05 -10.80
N GLU A 87 -1.66 11.90 -12.12
CA GLU A 87 -1.90 13.02 -13.05
C GLU A 87 -3.35 13.50 -13.02
N ILE A 88 -4.29 12.63 -12.66
CA ILE A 88 -5.73 12.90 -12.74
C ILE A 88 -6.13 14.15 -11.95
N PRO A 89 -5.68 14.37 -10.69
CA PRO A 89 -6.02 15.60 -9.96
C PRO A 89 -5.60 16.89 -10.70
N LEU A 90 -4.43 16.90 -11.35
CA LEU A 90 -3.94 18.04 -12.12
C LEU A 90 -4.79 18.25 -13.37
N THR A 91 -5.18 17.18 -14.05
CA THR A 91 -6.02 17.22 -15.23
C THR A 91 -7.44 17.71 -14.89
N MET A 92 -8.04 17.18 -13.81
CA MET A 92 -9.38 17.59 -13.38
C MET A 92 -9.42 19.06 -12.97
N GLU A 93 -8.39 19.56 -12.29
CA GLU A 93 -8.26 20.99 -11.98
C GLU A 93 -8.16 21.82 -13.25
N LYS A 94 -7.32 21.44 -14.21
CA LYS A 94 -7.17 22.13 -15.49
C LYS A 94 -8.48 22.16 -16.30
N LEU A 95 -9.30 21.12 -16.20
CA LEU A 95 -10.58 20.99 -16.89
C LEU A 95 -11.74 21.68 -16.16
N GLY A 96 -11.49 22.33 -15.02
CA GLY A 96 -12.47 23.14 -14.30
C GLY A 96 -13.46 22.37 -13.43
N LEU A 97 -13.18 21.08 -13.10
CA LEU A 97 -14.06 20.31 -12.22
C LEU A 97 -14.26 21.00 -10.86
N ALA A 98 -13.19 21.55 -10.28
CA ALA A 98 -13.27 22.25 -9.01
C ALA A 98 -14.11 23.55 -9.12
N ASP A 99 -14.02 24.29 -10.23
CA ASP A 99 -14.83 25.49 -10.50
C ASP A 99 -16.32 25.17 -10.54
N VAL A 100 -16.70 24.10 -11.26
CA VAL A 100 -18.10 23.63 -11.36
C VAL A 100 -18.64 23.25 -9.99
N ILE A 101 -17.88 22.49 -9.19
CA ILE A 101 -18.28 22.08 -7.85
C ILE A 101 -18.40 23.27 -6.91
N CYS A 102 -17.42 24.20 -6.92
CA CYS A 102 -17.47 25.42 -6.12
C CYS A 102 -18.67 26.30 -6.49
N LYS A 103 -18.98 26.42 -7.79
CA LYS A 103 -20.17 27.14 -8.27
C LYS A 103 -21.46 26.50 -7.74
N HIS A 104 -21.57 25.16 -7.81
CA HIS A 104 -22.72 24.41 -7.28
C HIS A 104 -22.97 24.71 -5.80
N PHE A 105 -21.92 24.65 -4.97
CA PHE A 105 -22.01 24.90 -3.53
C PHE A 105 -21.93 26.39 -3.14
N LYS A 106 -21.88 27.31 -4.10
CA LYS A 106 -21.72 28.76 -3.88
C LYS A 106 -20.50 29.10 -3.00
N ILE A 107 -19.44 28.31 -3.15
CA ILE A 107 -18.16 28.51 -2.46
C ILE A 107 -17.28 29.37 -3.35
N LYS A 108 -16.64 30.40 -2.76
CA LYS A 108 -15.66 31.20 -3.50
C LYS A 108 -14.44 30.32 -3.82
N ASN A 109 -14.24 30.02 -5.11
CA ASN A 109 -13.07 29.24 -5.52
C ASN A 109 -11.78 30.02 -5.26
N LYS A 110 -10.77 29.33 -4.75
CA LYS A 110 -9.38 29.80 -4.65
C LYS A 110 -8.52 28.82 -5.43
N LYS A 111 -7.58 29.31 -6.22
CA LYS A 111 -6.63 28.44 -6.92
C LYS A 111 -5.94 27.51 -5.92
N PRO A 112 -5.99 26.19 -6.12
CA PRO A 112 -5.38 25.25 -5.22
C PRO A 112 -3.85 25.31 -5.29
N LEU A 113 -3.18 25.06 -4.17
CA LEU A 113 -1.72 24.99 -4.10
C LEU A 113 -1.26 23.57 -4.51
N LEU A 114 -1.17 23.33 -5.81
CA LEU A 114 -0.76 22.03 -6.37
C LEU A 114 0.74 21.90 -6.69
N ILE A 115 1.57 22.84 -6.20
CA ILE A 115 3.01 22.89 -6.51
C ILE A 115 3.72 21.58 -6.10
N GLU A 116 3.50 21.13 -4.88
CA GLU A 116 4.11 19.89 -4.38
C GLU A 116 3.61 18.66 -5.15
N TRP A 117 2.31 18.62 -5.44
CA TRP A 117 1.73 17.53 -6.22
C TRP A 117 2.28 17.50 -7.65
N THR A 118 2.42 18.66 -8.29
CA THR A 118 3.02 18.76 -9.63
C THR A 118 4.47 18.27 -9.63
N LYS A 119 5.28 18.69 -8.67
CA LYS A 119 6.66 18.23 -8.53
C LYS A 119 6.74 16.71 -8.33
N MET A 120 5.84 16.14 -7.54
CA MET A 120 5.75 14.71 -7.31
C MET A 120 5.43 13.95 -8.62
N VAL A 121 4.44 14.43 -9.38
CA VAL A 121 4.08 13.85 -10.68
C VAL A 121 5.23 13.95 -11.69
N GLU A 122 5.98 15.04 -11.69
CA GLU A 122 7.18 15.20 -12.53
C GLU A 122 8.25 14.17 -12.18
N LYS A 123 8.51 13.92 -10.89
CA LYS A 123 9.44 12.87 -10.44
C LYS A 123 9.00 11.48 -10.85
N PHE A 124 7.70 11.18 -10.71
CA PHE A 124 7.13 9.92 -11.18
C PHE A 124 7.35 9.72 -12.68
N LYS A 125 7.15 10.76 -13.50
CA LYS A 125 7.30 10.70 -14.96
C LYS A 125 8.75 10.57 -15.42
N ASN A 126 9.68 11.18 -14.70
CA ASN A 126 11.07 11.33 -15.10
C ASN A 126 12.03 10.86 -13.99
N PRO A 127 11.96 9.56 -13.60
CA PRO A 127 12.85 9.01 -12.58
C PRO A 127 14.30 9.03 -13.07
N LYS A 128 15.23 9.36 -12.17
CA LYS A 128 16.67 9.47 -12.49
C LYS A 128 17.44 8.19 -12.20
N LYS A 129 16.85 7.30 -11.40
CA LYS A 129 17.48 6.05 -10.93
C LYS A 129 16.53 4.89 -11.19
N LEU A 130 17.07 3.69 -11.20
CA LEU A 130 16.33 2.44 -11.37
C LEU A 130 16.88 1.42 -10.37
N ILE A 131 15.98 0.77 -9.63
CA ILE A 131 16.29 -0.39 -8.79
C ILE A 131 15.30 -1.51 -9.07
N LYS A 132 15.69 -2.74 -8.70
CA LYS A 132 14.83 -3.92 -8.77
C LYS A 132 14.59 -4.47 -7.38
N VAL A 133 13.32 -4.72 -7.04
CA VAL A 133 12.97 -5.32 -5.76
C VAL A 133 12.10 -6.56 -5.95
N ALA A 134 12.26 -7.53 -5.05
CA ALA A 134 11.48 -8.75 -5.03
C ALA A 134 10.44 -8.70 -3.92
N VAL A 135 9.18 -9.01 -4.23
CA VAL A 135 8.12 -9.24 -3.26
C VAL A 135 7.82 -10.73 -3.22
N VAL A 136 8.16 -11.38 -2.11
CA VAL A 136 7.98 -12.83 -1.93
C VAL A 136 6.71 -13.11 -1.15
N GLY A 137 5.64 -13.47 -1.86
CA GLY A 137 4.30 -13.60 -1.30
C GLY A 137 3.55 -14.84 -1.76
N LYS A 138 2.29 -14.96 -1.35
CA LYS A 138 1.40 -16.07 -1.66
C LYS A 138 0.46 -15.79 -2.84
N TYR A 139 -0.02 -14.56 -2.97
CA TYR A 139 -1.12 -14.18 -3.87
C TYR A 139 -0.64 -13.41 -5.10
N ILE A 140 0.41 -13.89 -5.76
CA ILE A 140 1.03 -13.19 -6.89
C ILE A 140 0.14 -13.16 -8.15
N GLU A 141 -0.76 -14.12 -8.31
CA GLU A 141 -1.71 -14.20 -9.42
C GLU A 141 -2.82 -13.13 -9.34
N LEU A 142 -3.10 -12.66 -8.12
CA LEU A 142 -4.09 -11.61 -7.84
C LEU A 142 -3.36 -10.29 -7.61
N LYS A 143 -3.12 -9.53 -8.67
CA LYS A 143 -2.41 -8.23 -8.61
C LYS A 143 -2.97 -7.29 -7.55
N ASP A 144 -4.29 -7.33 -7.32
CA ASP A 144 -4.97 -6.47 -6.34
C ASP A 144 -4.69 -6.87 -4.88
N ALA A 145 -4.23 -8.10 -4.61
CA ALA A 145 -3.96 -8.56 -3.25
C ALA A 145 -2.83 -7.75 -2.56
N TYR A 146 -1.89 -7.23 -3.34
CA TYR A 146 -0.74 -6.46 -2.86
C TYR A 146 -0.74 -5.01 -3.35
N ILE A 147 -1.88 -4.48 -3.81
CA ILE A 147 -1.95 -3.14 -4.39
C ILE A 147 -1.42 -2.06 -3.44
N SER A 148 -1.76 -2.11 -2.15
CA SER A 148 -1.28 -1.13 -1.16
C SER A 148 0.23 -1.20 -0.94
N ILE A 149 0.83 -2.39 -1.04
CA ILE A 149 2.28 -2.58 -0.95
C ILE A 149 2.94 -2.04 -2.21
N HIS A 150 2.41 -2.41 -3.40
CA HIS A 150 2.87 -1.90 -4.68
C HIS A 150 2.91 -0.38 -4.70
N GLU A 151 1.79 0.27 -4.41
CA GLU A 151 1.67 1.72 -4.32
C GLU A 151 2.64 2.32 -3.29
N SER A 152 2.84 1.67 -2.14
CA SER A 152 3.77 2.16 -1.11
C SER A 152 5.23 2.12 -1.55
N ILE A 153 5.60 1.09 -2.31
CA ILE A 153 6.93 0.97 -2.94
C ILE A 153 7.11 2.09 -3.97
N GLU A 154 6.11 2.30 -4.85
CA GLU A 154 6.14 3.37 -5.83
C GLU A 154 6.19 4.75 -5.16
N HIS A 155 5.39 5.00 -4.10
CA HIS A 155 5.42 6.24 -3.32
C HIS A 155 6.83 6.55 -2.81
N ALA A 156 7.51 5.56 -2.24
CA ALA A 156 8.87 5.72 -1.77
C ALA A 156 9.84 5.95 -2.92
N GLY A 157 9.68 5.17 -4.01
CA GLY A 157 10.55 5.25 -5.18
C GLY A 157 10.56 6.64 -5.83
N PHE A 158 9.40 7.14 -6.26
CA PHE A 158 9.40 8.43 -6.98
C PHE A 158 9.71 9.63 -6.07
N ASN A 159 9.43 9.55 -4.75
CA ASN A 159 9.91 10.58 -3.83
C ASN A 159 11.45 10.64 -3.74
N LEU A 160 12.13 9.54 -4.07
CA LEU A 160 13.58 9.43 -4.16
C LEU A 160 14.12 9.55 -5.60
N ASP A 161 13.32 10.08 -6.54
CA ASP A 161 13.63 10.18 -7.97
C ASP A 161 14.01 8.82 -8.61
N THR A 162 13.39 7.73 -8.14
CA THR A 162 13.74 6.35 -8.47
C THR A 162 12.54 5.62 -9.06
N LYS A 163 12.72 5.00 -10.23
CA LYS A 163 11.83 3.95 -10.72
C LYS A 163 12.14 2.66 -9.98
N VAL A 164 11.13 2.01 -9.44
CA VAL A 164 11.27 0.70 -8.79
C VAL A 164 10.61 -0.35 -9.68
N GLU A 165 11.39 -1.30 -10.20
CA GLU A 165 10.86 -2.48 -10.86
C GLU A 165 10.56 -3.52 -9.79
N ILE A 166 9.31 -3.99 -9.75
CA ILE A 166 8.81 -4.89 -8.71
C ILE A 166 8.49 -6.23 -9.33
N ASP A 167 9.24 -7.26 -8.96
CA ASP A 167 8.94 -8.62 -9.34
C ASP A 167 8.33 -9.40 -8.17
N TYR A 168 7.28 -10.16 -8.48
CA TYR A 168 6.54 -10.94 -7.50
C TYR A 168 6.90 -12.41 -7.60
N PHE A 169 7.31 -13.02 -6.49
CA PHE A 169 7.67 -14.42 -6.38
C PHE A 169 6.69 -15.17 -5.50
N LYS A 170 6.19 -16.31 -5.99
CA LYS A 170 5.36 -17.19 -5.20
C LYS A 170 6.25 -18.01 -4.25
N ALA A 171 6.08 -17.78 -2.96
CA ALA A 171 6.89 -18.40 -1.95
C ALA A 171 6.86 -19.93 -2.05
N GLY A 172 8.05 -20.55 -2.09
CA GLY A 172 8.24 -21.99 -2.26
C GLY A 172 8.14 -22.52 -3.69
N GLU A 173 7.91 -21.65 -4.70
CA GLU A 173 7.79 -22.08 -6.11
C GLU A 173 8.84 -21.44 -7.03
N PHE A 174 9.96 -20.98 -6.48
CA PHE A 174 11.06 -20.39 -7.24
C PHE A 174 12.41 -20.73 -6.62
N ASP A 175 13.48 -20.64 -7.42
CA ASP A 175 14.85 -20.77 -6.92
C ASP A 175 15.26 -19.51 -6.17
N VAL A 176 15.47 -19.61 -4.86
CA VAL A 176 15.82 -18.51 -3.96
C VAL A 176 17.07 -17.74 -4.40
N ARG A 177 18.00 -18.41 -5.10
CA ARG A 177 19.23 -17.79 -5.62
C ARG A 177 18.98 -16.66 -6.62
N LYS A 178 17.80 -16.64 -7.26
CA LYS A 178 17.38 -15.54 -8.15
C LYS A 178 17.25 -14.22 -7.40
N LEU A 179 17.06 -14.25 -6.07
CA LEU A 179 16.99 -13.04 -5.25
C LEU A 179 18.32 -12.25 -5.19
N ALA A 180 19.44 -12.86 -5.58
CA ALA A 180 20.73 -12.17 -5.68
C ALA A 180 20.73 -11.00 -6.67
N ASP A 181 19.86 -11.05 -7.68
CA ASP A 181 19.74 -10.02 -8.72
C ASP A 181 18.97 -8.78 -8.26
N TYR A 182 18.36 -8.84 -7.08
CA TYR A 182 17.52 -7.76 -6.53
C TYR A 182 18.27 -6.89 -5.52
N ASP A 183 17.86 -5.64 -5.47
CA ASP A 183 18.44 -4.63 -4.58
C ASP A 183 17.74 -4.59 -3.23
N GLY A 184 16.55 -5.19 -3.13
CA GLY A 184 15.79 -5.32 -1.90
C GLY A 184 14.76 -6.45 -1.98
N ILE A 185 14.45 -7.06 -0.83
CA ILE A 185 13.48 -8.15 -0.68
C ILE A 185 12.41 -7.72 0.33
N LEU A 186 11.14 -7.89 -0.03
CA LEU A 186 10.00 -7.65 0.85
C LEU A 186 9.17 -8.91 1.01
N VAL A 187 8.85 -9.28 2.26
CA VAL A 187 7.90 -10.34 2.58
C VAL A 187 6.64 -9.71 3.19
N PRO A 188 5.51 -9.74 2.48
CA PRO A 188 4.28 -9.11 2.90
C PRO A 188 3.50 -9.90 3.94
N GLY A 189 2.47 -9.27 4.49
CA GLY A 189 1.43 -9.90 5.29
C GLY A 189 0.66 -10.98 4.53
N GLY A 190 -0.02 -11.84 5.28
CA GLY A 190 -0.84 -12.92 4.75
C GLY A 190 -1.39 -13.79 5.88
N PHE A 191 -2.23 -14.76 5.51
CA PHE A 191 -2.82 -15.72 6.44
C PHE A 191 -2.63 -17.16 5.94
N GLY A 192 -2.55 -18.10 6.89
CA GLY A 192 -2.47 -19.54 6.63
C GLY A 192 -1.07 -20.00 6.21
N ASP A 193 -0.92 -21.31 6.15
CA ASP A 193 0.32 -22.07 6.13
C ASP A 193 1.04 -22.19 4.79
N ARG A 194 0.35 -21.92 3.66
CA ARG A 194 0.94 -22.08 2.33
C ARG A 194 2.12 -21.14 2.07
N GLY A 195 3.26 -21.72 1.67
CA GLY A 195 4.46 -20.97 1.29
C GLY A 195 5.26 -20.41 2.46
N ILE A 196 5.04 -20.89 3.69
CA ILE A 196 5.76 -20.43 4.88
C ILE A 196 7.24 -20.72 4.75
N ASP A 197 7.64 -21.96 4.44
CA ASP A 197 9.05 -22.33 4.32
C ASP A 197 9.76 -21.55 3.20
N GLY A 198 9.08 -21.29 2.07
CA GLY A 198 9.65 -20.46 1.01
C GLY A 198 9.83 -18.99 1.42
N LYS A 199 9.00 -18.45 2.32
CA LYS A 199 9.22 -17.12 2.91
C LYS A 199 10.42 -17.15 3.87
N VAL A 200 10.51 -18.16 4.74
CA VAL A 200 11.63 -18.35 5.65
C VAL A 200 12.95 -18.47 4.85
N GLU A 201 12.95 -19.23 3.75
CA GLU A 201 14.11 -19.36 2.87
C GLU A 201 14.51 -18.04 2.22
N ALA A 202 13.56 -17.25 1.73
CA ALA A 202 13.82 -15.92 1.16
C ALA A 202 14.36 -14.93 2.21
N ILE A 203 13.85 -14.98 3.44
CA ILE A 203 14.31 -14.15 4.56
C ILE A 203 15.74 -14.53 4.94
N LYS A 204 16.02 -15.84 5.07
CA LYS A 204 17.37 -16.36 5.29
C LYS A 204 18.33 -15.86 4.23
N PHE A 205 17.94 -15.97 2.97
CA PHE A 205 18.76 -15.51 1.85
C PHE A 205 19.07 -14.02 1.95
N ALA A 206 18.06 -13.20 2.28
CA ALA A 206 18.25 -11.76 2.47
C ALA A 206 19.24 -11.45 3.60
N ARG A 207 19.07 -12.10 4.78
CA ARG A 207 19.91 -11.91 5.95
C ARG A 207 21.37 -12.32 5.68
N GLU A 208 21.60 -13.50 5.13
CA GLU A 208 22.95 -14.05 4.90
C GLU A 208 23.70 -13.34 3.77
N ASN A 209 23.00 -12.71 2.82
CA ASN A 209 23.60 -12.01 1.68
C ASN A 209 23.55 -10.48 1.79
N ASN A 210 23.23 -9.92 2.97
CA ASN A 210 23.15 -8.48 3.20
C ASN A 210 22.27 -7.75 2.17
N ILE A 211 21.13 -8.37 1.77
CA ILE A 211 20.16 -7.75 0.89
C ILE A 211 19.13 -7.00 1.73
N PRO A 212 18.93 -5.69 1.54
CA PRO A 212 17.93 -4.92 2.27
C PRO A 212 16.58 -5.65 2.33
N PHE A 213 16.15 -5.96 3.55
CA PHE A 213 14.96 -6.75 3.84
C PHE A 213 13.89 -5.92 4.56
N PHE A 214 12.64 -6.11 4.14
CA PHE A 214 11.50 -5.53 4.81
C PHE A 214 10.40 -6.59 5.03
N GLY A 215 10.06 -6.87 6.30
CA GLY A 215 8.99 -7.79 6.68
C GLY A 215 7.75 -7.07 7.19
N ILE A 216 6.55 -7.45 6.73
CA ILE A 216 5.30 -6.84 7.15
C ILE A 216 4.37 -7.91 7.72
N CYS A 217 3.88 -7.71 8.95
CA CYS A 217 2.92 -8.57 9.66
C CYS A 217 3.39 -10.05 9.67
N LEU A 218 2.82 -10.93 8.86
CA LEU A 218 3.32 -12.30 8.70
C LEU A 218 4.81 -12.33 8.27
N GLY A 219 5.27 -11.34 7.51
CA GLY A 219 6.68 -11.21 7.13
C GLY A 219 7.59 -11.01 8.33
N MET A 220 7.17 -10.25 9.34
CA MET A 220 7.89 -10.14 10.61
C MET A 220 7.87 -11.46 11.39
N GLN A 221 6.72 -12.09 11.48
CA GLN A 221 6.59 -13.38 12.19
C GLN A 221 7.51 -14.44 11.57
N MET A 222 7.57 -14.48 10.23
CA MET A 222 8.47 -15.41 9.53
C MET A 222 9.95 -15.03 9.66
N ALA A 223 10.27 -13.74 9.85
CA ALA A 223 11.64 -13.32 10.19
C ALA A 223 12.06 -13.83 11.59
N CYS A 224 11.15 -13.80 12.56
CA CYS A 224 11.39 -14.41 13.86
C CYS A 224 11.56 -15.94 13.76
N VAL A 225 10.71 -16.61 12.99
CA VAL A 225 10.82 -18.07 12.76
C VAL A 225 12.14 -18.43 12.07
N GLU A 226 12.54 -17.66 11.04
CA GLU A 226 13.82 -17.85 10.37
C GLU A 226 14.99 -17.74 11.34
N PHE A 227 15.00 -16.65 12.13
CA PHE A 227 16.07 -16.41 13.09
C PHE A 227 16.15 -17.49 14.18
N ALA A 228 15.01 -17.93 14.69
CA ALA A 228 14.93 -19.03 15.64
C ALA A 228 15.51 -20.34 15.07
N ARG A 229 15.14 -20.67 13.82
CA ARG A 229 15.59 -21.92 13.18
C ARG A 229 17.07 -21.89 12.81
N ASN A 230 17.56 -20.80 12.24
CA ASN A 230 18.87 -20.77 11.61
C ASN A 230 19.96 -20.07 12.44
N VAL A 231 19.60 -19.27 13.45
CA VAL A 231 20.54 -18.58 14.33
C VAL A 231 20.54 -19.20 15.74
N LEU A 232 19.35 -19.38 16.33
CA LEU A 232 19.22 -19.98 17.66
C LEU A 232 19.26 -21.52 17.65
N GLY A 233 19.07 -22.15 16.46
CA GLY A 233 19.12 -23.62 16.32
C GLY A 233 17.83 -24.37 16.69
N TYR A 234 16.71 -23.65 16.86
CA TYR A 234 15.39 -24.22 17.15
C TYR A 234 14.72 -24.71 15.87
N LYS A 235 15.14 -25.87 15.37
CA LYS A 235 14.78 -26.39 14.03
C LYS A 235 13.29 -26.43 13.75
N ASP A 236 12.47 -26.71 14.76
CA ASP A 236 11.01 -26.81 14.64
C ASP A 236 10.27 -25.55 15.08
N ALA A 237 10.99 -24.44 15.27
CA ALA A 237 10.38 -23.17 15.64
C ALA A 237 9.36 -22.73 14.58
N THR A 238 8.16 -22.35 15.03
CA THR A 238 7.07 -21.91 14.16
C THR A 238 6.05 -21.06 14.92
N SER A 239 4.96 -20.74 14.25
CA SER A 239 3.77 -20.12 14.85
C SER A 239 2.77 -21.18 15.29
N THR A 240 2.14 -20.98 16.44
CA THR A 240 0.99 -21.80 16.87
C THR A 240 -0.24 -21.65 15.94
N GLU A 241 -0.20 -20.75 14.96
CA GLU A 241 -1.17 -20.70 13.86
C GLU A 241 -1.03 -21.93 12.95
N PHE A 242 0.20 -22.40 12.71
CA PHE A 242 0.51 -23.47 11.76
C PHE A 242 0.70 -24.83 12.44
N ASP A 243 1.35 -24.83 13.60
CA ASP A 243 1.53 -26.01 14.43
C ASP A 243 1.29 -25.67 15.90
N LYS A 244 0.20 -26.21 16.45
CA LYS A 244 -0.20 -25.96 17.85
C LYS A 244 0.65 -26.69 18.86
N ASP A 245 1.32 -27.76 18.43
CA ASP A 245 2.06 -28.67 19.27
C ASP A 245 3.59 -28.48 19.15
N THR A 246 4.03 -27.40 18.48
CA THR A 246 5.47 -27.09 18.34
C THR A 246 6.16 -26.91 19.69
N ASP A 247 7.35 -27.44 19.80
CA ASP A 247 8.21 -27.27 20.99
C ASP A 247 8.75 -25.85 21.14
N TYR A 248 8.78 -25.09 20.03
CA TYR A 248 9.31 -23.74 20.00
C TYR A 248 8.29 -22.73 19.37
N PRO A 249 7.23 -22.38 20.12
CA PRO A 249 6.20 -21.45 19.67
C PRO A 249 6.69 -20.00 19.75
N VAL A 250 7.61 -19.59 18.86
CA VAL A 250 8.19 -18.23 18.83
C VAL A 250 7.17 -17.18 18.41
N ILE A 251 6.11 -17.62 17.72
CA ILE A 251 4.92 -16.84 17.44
C ILE A 251 3.73 -17.55 18.04
N SER A 252 2.97 -16.88 18.87
CA SER A 252 1.86 -17.47 19.60
C SER A 252 0.61 -16.57 19.60
N LEU A 253 -0.51 -17.17 19.99
CA LEU A 253 -1.75 -16.43 20.16
C LEU A 253 -1.60 -15.40 21.30
N MET A 254 -2.14 -14.20 21.13
CA MET A 254 -2.18 -13.18 22.18
C MET A 254 -2.85 -13.71 23.45
N GLU A 255 -2.32 -13.35 24.62
CA GLU A 255 -2.86 -13.77 25.93
C GLU A 255 -4.36 -13.49 26.08
N GLU A 256 -4.81 -12.32 25.60
CA GLU A 256 -6.22 -11.89 25.65
C GLU A 256 -7.14 -12.77 24.80
N GLN A 257 -6.59 -13.58 23.90
CA GLN A 257 -7.34 -14.46 22.99
C GLN A 257 -7.29 -15.93 23.43
N LYS A 258 -6.51 -16.25 24.45
CA LYS A 258 -6.47 -17.60 25.02
C LYS A 258 -7.81 -17.94 25.67
N GLY A 259 -8.44 -19.02 25.21
CA GLY A 259 -9.71 -19.51 25.76
C GLY A 259 -10.98 -18.96 25.14
N LEU A 260 -10.90 -18.09 24.11
CA LEU A 260 -12.08 -17.68 23.37
C LEU A 260 -12.58 -18.82 22.48
N LYS A 261 -13.87 -19.18 22.64
CA LYS A 261 -14.53 -20.20 21.82
C LYS A 261 -14.84 -19.70 20.42
N ASP A 262 -15.02 -18.41 20.24
CA ASP A 262 -15.42 -17.79 18.97
C ASP A 262 -14.34 -16.77 18.55
N MET A 263 -13.65 -17.05 17.46
CA MET A 263 -12.52 -16.25 16.95
C MET A 263 -12.97 -15.04 16.12
N GLY A 264 -14.27 -14.86 15.91
CA GLY A 264 -14.83 -13.73 15.17
C GLY A 264 -14.62 -12.41 15.92
N GLY A 265 -14.06 -11.39 15.25
CA GLY A 265 -13.89 -10.05 15.81
C GLY A 265 -12.78 -9.88 16.85
N THR A 266 -11.92 -10.89 17.04
CA THR A 266 -10.88 -10.90 18.08
C THR A 266 -9.49 -10.45 17.58
N MET A 267 -9.35 -10.05 16.32
CA MET A 267 -8.10 -9.53 15.80
C MET A 267 -7.77 -8.18 16.45
N ARG A 268 -6.48 -7.93 16.70
CA ARG A 268 -5.97 -6.58 16.96
C ARG A 268 -6.11 -5.78 15.65
N LEU A 269 -7.11 -4.93 15.60
CA LEU A 269 -7.55 -4.23 14.39
C LEU A 269 -7.62 -2.73 14.61
N GLY A 270 -6.98 -1.96 13.74
CA GLY A 270 -6.98 -0.50 13.80
C GLY A 270 -5.64 0.10 14.18
N ALA A 271 -5.63 1.36 14.57
CA ALA A 271 -4.41 2.09 14.94
C ALA A 271 -4.07 1.89 16.41
N TYR A 272 -2.83 1.45 16.68
CA TYR A 272 -2.30 1.29 18.02
C TYR A 272 -0.97 2.03 18.16
N PRO A 273 -0.69 2.59 19.36
CA PRO A 273 0.58 3.24 19.63
C PRO A 273 1.72 2.23 19.74
N CYS A 274 2.91 2.65 19.33
CA CYS A 274 4.15 1.91 19.46
C CYS A 274 5.25 2.88 19.88
N VAL A 275 6.13 2.44 20.79
CA VAL A 275 7.31 3.15 21.24
C VAL A 275 8.53 2.49 20.66
N LEU A 276 9.33 3.27 19.90
CA LEU A 276 10.58 2.83 19.28
C LEU A 276 11.77 3.15 20.20
N LYS A 277 12.77 2.30 20.16
CA LYS A 277 14.04 2.49 20.85
C LYS A 277 14.80 3.64 20.17
N GLU A 278 15.32 4.62 20.94
CA GLU A 278 15.90 5.87 20.42
C GLU A 278 17.07 5.66 19.44
N ASP A 279 17.92 4.68 19.69
CA ASP A 279 19.10 4.35 18.89
C ASP A 279 18.86 3.31 17.80
N SER A 280 17.58 3.02 17.48
CA SER A 280 17.19 2.08 16.43
C SER A 280 17.17 2.72 15.05
N LEU A 281 17.43 1.91 14.02
CA LEU A 281 17.25 2.32 12.63
C LEU A 281 15.77 2.68 12.34
N ALA A 282 14.82 1.99 12.98
CA ALA A 282 13.41 2.33 12.87
C ALA A 282 13.13 3.76 13.37
N ALA A 283 13.66 4.14 14.55
CA ALA A 283 13.49 5.50 15.09
C ALA A 283 14.16 6.56 14.19
N GLU A 284 15.35 6.27 13.65
CA GLU A 284 16.03 7.14 12.69
C GLU A 284 15.16 7.37 11.44
N VAL A 285 14.62 6.30 10.85
CA VAL A 285 13.81 6.37 9.64
C VAL A 285 12.48 7.10 9.86
N TYR A 286 11.84 6.92 11.02
CA TYR A 286 10.64 7.67 11.40
C TYR A 286 10.92 9.13 11.81
N GLY A 287 12.13 9.44 12.27
CA GLY A 287 12.51 10.73 12.84
C GLY A 287 11.82 11.02 14.19
N LYS A 288 11.34 9.97 14.88
CA LYS A 288 10.67 10.04 16.18
C LYS A 288 10.54 8.66 16.80
N THR A 289 10.33 8.60 18.12
CA THR A 289 10.17 7.35 18.87
C THR A 289 8.73 6.96 19.14
N GLU A 290 7.81 7.90 19.22
CA GLU A 290 6.39 7.61 19.43
C GLU A 290 5.65 7.61 18.09
N ILE A 291 5.08 6.46 17.75
CA ILE A 291 4.33 6.26 16.51
C ILE A 291 2.98 5.60 16.82
N ALA A 292 2.07 5.62 15.86
CA ALA A 292 0.84 4.86 15.92
C ALA A 292 0.59 4.23 14.55
N GLU A 293 0.45 2.92 14.49
CA GLU A 293 0.37 2.20 13.23
C GLU A 293 -0.85 1.26 13.17
N ARG A 294 -1.24 0.83 11.98
CA ARG A 294 -2.45 0.01 11.78
C ARG A 294 -2.13 -1.47 11.83
N HIS A 295 -2.88 -2.19 12.65
CA HIS A 295 -2.75 -3.62 12.89
C HIS A 295 -3.91 -4.42 12.28
N ARG A 296 -3.63 -5.67 11.91
CA ARG A 296 -4.61 -6.67 11.51
C ARG A 296 -4.05 -8.07 11.70
N HIS A 297 -3.93 -8.52 12.95
CA HIS A 297 -3.37 -9.84 13.27
C HIS A 297 -3.93 -10.39 14.60
N ARG A 298 -3.69 -11.68 14.87
CA ARG A 298 -4.03 -12.38 16.11
C ARG A 298 -2.81 -12.94 16.82
N TYR A 299 -1.80 -13.31 16.05
CA TYR A 299 -0.58 -13.94 16.56
C TYR A 299 0.49 -12.88 16.74
N GLU A 300 1.29 -13.06 17.77
CA GLU A 300 2.31 -12.15 18.24
C GLU A 300 3.62 -12.87 18.51
N PHE A 301 4.72 -12.13 18.56
CA PHE A 301 5.98 -12.63 19.07
C PHE A 301 5.83 -13.08 20.53
N ASN A 302 6.33 -14.28 20.84
CA ASN A 302 6.29 -14.81 22.18
C ASN A 302 7.44 -14.25 23.04
N ASN A 303 7.10 -13.40 24.00
CA ASN A 303 8.05 -12.69 24.86
C ASN A 303 8.99 -13.60 25.67
N ALA A 304 8.66 -14.91 25.82
CA ALA A 304 9.55 -15.87 26.49
C ALA A 304 10.90 -16.03 25.76
N TYR A 305 10.94 -15.75 24.46
CA TYR A 305 12.16 -15.85 23.64
C TYR A 305 12.92 -14.51 23.48
N ARG A 306 12.38 -13.41 23.99
CA ARG A 306 12.90 -12.05 23.74
C ARG A 306 14.38 -11.91 24.07
N GLU A 307 14.77 -12.32 25.27
CA GLU A 307 16.15 -12.18 25.74
C GLU A 307 17.14 -12.98 24.87
N GLU A 308 16.75 -14.16 24.40
CA GLU A 308 17.59 -15.01 23.56
C GLU A 308 17.78 -14.41 22.16
N PHE A 309 16.71 -13.82 21.58
CA PHE A 309 16.79 -13.14 20.30
C PHE A 309 17.70 -11.92 20.37
N GLU A 310 17.55 -11.08 21.41
CA GLU A 310 18.39 -9.88 21.59
C GLU A 310 19.86 -10.26 21.80
N LYS A 311 20.16 -11.30 22.59
CA LYS A 311 21.53 -11.80 22.78
C LYS A 311 22.16 -12.35 21.50
N ALA A 312 21.34 -12.90 20.60
CA ALA A 312 21.80 -13.46 19.34
C ALA A 312 21.89 -12.43 18.20
N GLY A 313 21.47 -11.17 18.42
CA GLY A 313 21.64 -10.07 17.48
C GLY A 313 20.38 -9.67 16.70
N MET A 314 19.20 -10.14 17.10
CA MET A 314 17.94 -9.56 16.63
C MET A 314 17.39 -8.61 17.69
N ASP A 315 17.51 -7.33 17.47
CA ASP A 315 17.04 -6.29 18.39
C ASP A 315 15.52 -6.12 18.30
N ILE A 316 14.87 -6.08 19.46
CA ILE A 316 13.47 -5.70 19.60
C ILE A 316 13.42 -4.20 19.84
N VAL A 317 13.05 -3.46 18.80
CA VAL A 317 13.19 -2.00 18.77
C VAL A 317 11.86 -1.25 18.82
N GLY A 318 10.74 -1.94 18.67
CA GLY A 318 9.41 -1.34 18.79
C GLY A 318 8.52 -2.18 19.70
N LEU A 319 7.88 -1.54 20.66
CA LEU A 319 6.98 -2.17 21.63
C LEU A 319 5.67 -1.39 21.75
N SER A 320 4.60 -2.08 22.15
CA SER A 320 3.42 -1.40 22.69
C SER A 320 3.81 -0.59 23.95
N PRO A 321 3.09 0.48 24.30
CA PRO A 321 3.45 1.35 25.44
C PRO A 321 3.55 0.62 26.79
N ASP A 322 2.81 -0.48 26.94
CA ASP A 322 2.86 -1.36 28.13
C ASP A 322 4.00 -2.40 28.08
N GLY A 323 4.75 -2.46 26.94
CA GLY A 323 5.85 -3.38 26.71
C GLY A 323 5.45 -4.82 26.42
N ASN A 324 4.15 -5.12 26.30
CA ASN A 324 3.63 -6.47 26.17
C ASN A 324 3.73 -7.04 24.75
N TYR A 325 3.70 -6.19 23.72
CA TYR A 325 3.68 -6.61 22.33
C TYR A 325 4.89 -6.10 21.58
N VAL A 326 5.53 -7.00 20.84
CA VAL A 326 6.65 -6.68 19.95
C VAL A 326 6.10 -6.20 18.61
N GLU A 327 6.42 -4.96 18.28
CA GLU A 327 5.88 -4.27 17.09
C GLU A 327 6.88 -4.14 15.95
N VAL A 328 8.18 -4.02 16.29
CA VAL A 328 9.27 -3.85 15.32
C VAL A 328 10.50 -4.61 15.80
N ILE A 329 11.10 -5.34 14.87
CA ILE A 329 12.39 -5.99 15.03
C ILE A 329 13.39 -5.50 13.99
N GLU A 330 14.67 -5.52 14.32
CA GLU A 330 15.77 -5.24 13.39
C GLU A 330 17.01 -6.06 13.68
N ILE A 331 17.90 -6.20 12.68
CA ILE A 331 19.24 -6.73 12.82
C ILE A 331 20.22 -5.58 12.57
N LYS A 332 20.92 -5.15 13.61
CA LYS A 332 21.74 -3.93 13.63
C LYS A 332 22.90 -3.94 12.63
N ASP A 333 23.57 -5.09 12.49
CA ASP A 333 24.74 -5.22 11.61
C ASP A 333 24.37 -5.51 10.14
N HIS A 334 23.07 -5.45 9.81
CA HIS A 334 22.58 -5.61 8.46
C HIS A 334 22.28 -4.25 7.79
N PRO A 335 22.55 -4.05 6.49
CA PRO A 335 22.32 -2.78 5.80
C PRO A 335 20.91 -2.20 5.97
N TYR A 336 19.92 -3.05 5.99
CA TYR A 336 18.54 -2.77 6.35
C TYR A 336 17.80 -4.09 6.57
N PHE A 337 17.57 -4.46 7.80
CA PHE A 337 16.72 -5.60 8.14
C PHE A 337 15.72 -5.13 9.18
N ILE A 338 14.57 -4.70 8.71
CA ILE A 338 13.47 -4.25 9.58
C ILE A 338 12.24 -5.07 9.26
N ALA A 339 11.51 -5.45 10.31
CA ALA A 339 10.19 -6.01 10.12
C ALA A 339 9.21 -5.47 11.17
N SER A 340 7.96 -5.25 10.75
CA SER A 340 6.90 -4.67 11.57
C SER A 340 5.71 -5.61 11.68
N GLN A 341 5.11 -5.70 12.87
CA GLN A 341 3.88 -6.46 13.08
C GLN A 341 2.64 -5.74 12.50
N TYR A 342 2.71 -4.44 12.42
CA TYR A 342 1.68 -3.59 11.79
C TYR A 342 1.84 -3.51 10.27
N HIS A 343 0.87 -2.82 9.64
CA HIS A 343 0.75 -2.66 8.19
C HIS A 343 1.05 -1.22 7.76
N PRO A 344 2.32 -0.85 7.51
CA PRO A 344 2.75 0.49 7.12
C PRO A 344 2.18 0.93 5.76
N GLU A 345 1.86 -0.03 4.88
CA GLU A 345 1.27 0.23 3.57
C GLU A 345 -0.06 0.97 3.64
N PHE A 346 -0.81 0.84 4.73
CA PHE A 346 -2.10 1.54 4.89
C PHE A 346 -1.96 3.03 5.25
N LYS A 347 -0.75 3.48 5.55
CA LYS A 347 -0.47 4.88 5.88
C LYS A 347 0.42 5.59 4.86
N SER A 348 0.94 4.87 3.88
CA SER A 348 1.70 5.45 2.79
C SER A 348 0.81 6.30 1.88
N ARG A 349 1.33 7.43 1.42
CA ARG A 349 0.64 8.34 0.50
C ARG A 349 1.61 8.83 -0.57
N PRO A 350 1.14 9.19 -1.77
CA PRO A 350 2.02 9.63 -2.86
C PRO A 350 2.89 10.84 -2.49
N ASN A 351 2.35 11.81 -1.76
CA ASN A 351 3.07 13.00 -1.30
C ASN A 351 3.69 12.85 0.11
N ARG A 352 3.49 11.73 0.76
CA ARG A 352 4.03 11.39 2.09
C ARG A 352 4.21 9.87 2.21
N PRO A 353 5.23 9.32 1.55
CA PRO A 353 5.50 7.88 1.61
C PRO A 353 5.79 7.47 3.05
N HIS A 354 5.44 6.24 3.37
CA HIS A 354 5.68 5.74 4.71
C HIS A 354 7.19 5.62 4.99
N PRO A 355 7.68 6.03 6.18
CA PRO A 355 9.10 6.06 6.51
C PRO A 355 9.83 4.73 6.29
N LEU A 356 9.26 3.60 6.72
CA LEU A 356 9.89 2.28 6.56
C LEU A 356 10.08 1.90 5.10
N PHE A 357 9.12 2.18 4.21
CA PHE A 357 9.31 1.97 2.77
C PHE A 357 10.40 2.88 2.22
N THR A 358 10.42 4.14 2.65
CA THR A 358 11.45 5.12 2.23
C THR A 358 12.84 4.68 2.67
N GLY A 359 13.00 4.22 3.91
CA GLY A 359 14.26 3.69 4.44
C GLY A 359 14.74 2.47 3.67
N TRP A 360 13.84 1.53 3.41
CA TRP A 360 14.14 0.32 2.66
C TRP A 360 14.60 0.62 1.22
N ILE A 361 13.90 1.52 0.50
CA ILE A 361 14.28 1.92 -0.85
C ILE A 361 15.62 2.69 -0.86
N LYS A 362 15.91 3.50 0.16
CA LYS A 362 17.23 4.14 0.32
C LYS A 362 18.34 3.10 0.48
N ALA A 363 18.13 2.08 1.29
CA ALA A 363 19.09 0.99 1.46
C ALA A 363 19.29 0.18 0.16
N ALA A 364 18.21 -0.11 -0.57
CA ALA A 364 18.26 -0.77 -1.86
C ALA A 364 19.05 0.06 -2.90
N LEU A 365 18.87 1.38 -2.92
CA LEU A 365 19.65 2.30 -3.75
C LEU A 365 21.13 2.28 -3.41
N LYS A 366 21.46 2.24 -2.11
CA LYS A 366 22.86 2.15 -1.66
C LYS A 366 23.48 0.84 -2.14
N LYS A 367 22.82 -0.29 -1.94
CA LYS A 367 23.28 -1.60 -2.41
C LYS A 367 23.52 -1.61 -3.93
N GLN A 368 22.58 -1.04 -4.71
CA GLN A 368 22.72 -0.97 -6.16
C GLN A 368 23.94 -0.14 -6.59
N SER A 369 24.26 0.92 -5.86
CA SER A 369 25.44 1.76 -6.15
C SER A 369 26.79 1.11 -5.78
N GLU A 370 26.75 0.04 -4.98
CA GLU A 370 27.94 -0.73 -4.57
C GLU A 370 28.21 -1.95 -5.49
N LYS A 371 27.28 -2.26 -6.41
CA LYS A 371 27.45 -3.26 -7.48
C LYS A 371 28.23 -2.69 -8.65
#